data_9ce052a86f59959c32705b3cc3cede29
#
_entry.id   9ce052a86f59959c32705b3cc3cede29
#
_cell.length_a   1.000
_cell.length_b   1.000
_cell.length_c   1.000
_cell.angle_alpha   90.00
_cell.angle_beta   90.00
_cell.angle_gamma   90.00
#
_symmetry.space_group_name_H-M   'P 1'
#
loop_
_entity.id
_entity.type
_entity.pdbx_description
1 polymer ?
#
loop_
_entity_poly.entity_id
_entity_poly.type
_entity_poly.pdbx_seq_one_letter_code
_entity_poly.pdbx_strand_id
1 'polypeptide(L)'
;MNLNLPKYHKTKTKNSWKFKGLIWTSNEEFEEIYQRLISSTHCELCEKPYKSNNDRHMDHIHCIDNKWGWFRNVVCSSCNHLRSDRKMNANNTSGYVGISKQLDKECKLGFYWIFRVTVNKKEKTIKSSVDYDYLKEFAIQWKIDNKYHT
;
A
#
# COMPACT_ATOMS: atom_id res chain seq x y z
N MET A 1 15.43 4.81 -19.32
CA MET A 1 14.06 4.37 -19.71
C MET A 1 13.17 5.57 -19.80
N ASN A 2 12.50 5.80 -20.92
CA ASN A 2 11.59 6.93 -21.08
C ASN A 2 10.25 6.59 -20.40
N LEU A 3 10.01 7.14 -19.22
CA LEU A 3 8.78 6.95 -18.44
C LEU A 3 7.66 7.91 -18.88
N ASN A 4 7.92 8.82 -19.82
CA ASN A 4 6.94 9.73 -20.42
C ASN A 4 6.19 9.05 -21.56
N LEU A 5 5.27 8.16 -21.25
CA LEU A 5 4.63 7.35 -22.28
C LEU A 5 3.13 7.56 -22.38
N PRO A 6 2.54 7.26 -23.57
CA PRO A 6 1.13 7.45 -23.91
C PRO A 6 0.12 6.74 -23.00
N LYS A 7 0.57 5.89 -22.07
CA LYS A 7 -0.29 5.23 -21.07
C LYS A 7 -1.13 6.20 -20.23
N TYR A 8 -0.63 7.42 -20.01
CA TYR A 8 -1.30 8.42 -19.17
C TYR A 8 -1.87 9.58 -19.97
N HIS A 9 -2.70 9.27 -20.96
CA HIS A 9 -3.43 10.33 -21.68
C HIS A 9 -4.34 11.08 -20.69
N LYS A 10 -4.10 12.38 -20.48
CA LYS A 10 -4.69 13.22 -19.43
C LYS A 10 -6.22 13.11 -19.32
N THR A 11 -6.94 13.28 -20.41
CA THR A 11 -8.41 13.23 -20.41
C THR A 11 -8.93 11.83 -20.05
N LYS A 12 -8.34 10.77 -20.62
CA LYS A 12 -8.71 9.40 -20.31
C LYS A 12 -8.40 9.07 -18.84
N THR A 13 -7.27 9.53 -18.34
CA THR A 13 -6.86 9.34 -16.93
C THR A 13 -7.83 10.06 -16.00
N LYS A 14 -8.19 11.32 -16.27
CA LYS A 14 -9.14 12.08 -15.46
C LYS A 14 -10.50 11.38 -15.38
N ASN A 15 -11.04 10.93 -16.51
CA ASN A 15 -12.32 10.23 -16.57
C ASN A 15 -12.27 8.88 -15.83
N SER A 16 -11.18 8.13 -16.01
CA SER A 16 -10.98 6.86 -15.31
C SER A 16 -10.88 7.03 -13.79
N TRP A 17 -10.14 8.02 -13.32
CA TRP A 17 -10.00 8.30 -11.88
C TRP A 17 -11.32 8.74 -11.27
N LYS A 18 -12.06 9.64 -11.96
CA LYS A 18 -13.39 10.07 -11.53
C LYS A 18 -14.36 8.89 -11.42
N PHE A 19 -14.37 8.02 -12.43
CA PHE A 19 -15.23 6.82 -12.43
C PHE A 19 -14.90 5.87 -11.27
N LYS A 20 -13.62 5.72 -10.94
CA LYS A 20 -13.15 4.89 -9.81
C LYS A 20 -13.36 5.55 -8.45
N GLY A 21 -13.74 6.81 -8.40
CA GLY A 21 -14.06 7.54 -7.18
C GLY A 21 -12.89 8.27 -6.53
N LEU A 22 -11.79 8.55 -7.27
CA LEU A 22 -10.73 9.42 -6.75
C LEU A 22 -11.28 10.81 -6.47
N ILE A 23 -10.98 11.35 -5.31
CA ILE A 23 -11.48 12.64 -4.84
C ILE A 23 -10.39 13.71 -5.04
N TRP A 24 -10.78 14.82 -5.62
CA TRP A 24 -10.02 16.07 -5.70
C TRP A 24 -10.99 17.25 -5.65
N THR A 25 -10.55 18.39 -5.16
CA THR A 25 -11.40 19.55 -4.90
C THR A 25 -11.43 20.58 -6.02
N SER A 26 -10.37 20.60 -6.85
CA SER A 26 -10.23 21.56 -7.96
C SER A 26 -9.53 20.95 -9.17
N ASN A 27 -9.59 21.65 -10.30
CA ASN A 27 -8.84 21.24 -11.50
C ASN A 27 -7.32 21.37 -11.30
N GLU A 28 -6.89 22.33 -10.51
CA GLU A 28 -5.50 22.55 -10.13
C GLU A 28 -4.96 21.38 -9.32
N GLU A 29 -5.71 20.90 -8.34
CA GLU A 29 -5.36 19.72 -7.56
C GLU A 29 -5.27 18.44 -8.44
N PHE A 30 -6.24 18.26 -9.35
CA PHE A 30 -6.14 17.17 -10.31
C PHE A 30 -4.86 17.27 -11.16
N GLU A 31 -4.54 18.48 -11.64
CA GLU A 31 -3.34 18.71 -12.44
C GLU A 31 -2.06 18.38 -11.67
N GLU A 32 -1.99 18.80 -10.41
CA GLU A 32 -0.86 18.52 -9.53
C GLU A 32 -0.67 17.00 -9.34
N ILE A 33 -1.73 16.26 -9.02
CA ILE A 33 -1.69 14.80 -8.89
C ILE A 33 -1.25 14.15 -10.20
N TYR A 34 -1.79 14.61 -11.32
CA TYR A 34 -1.45 14.07 -12.64
C TYR A 34 0.02 14.33 -13.01
N GLN A 35 0.51 15.56 -12.82
CA GLN A 35 1.91 15.91 -13.07
C GLN A 35 2.86 15.14 -12.17
N ARG A 36 2.52 14.98 -10.90
CA ARG A 36 3.28 14.19 -9.95
C ARG A 36 3.38 12.72 -10.39
N LEU A 37 2.30 12.14 -10.91
CA LEU A 37 2.31 10.79 -11.43
C LEU A 37 3.21 10.65 -12.67
N ILE A 38 3.07 11.54 -13.67
CA ILE A 38 3.79 11.39 -14.94
C ILE A 38 5.27 11.76 -14.84
N SER A 39 5.65 12.67 -13.94
CA SER A 39 7.04 13.11 -13.74
C SER A 39 7.82 12.22 -12.77
N SER A 40 7.14 11.43 -11.95
CA SER A 40 7.80 10.58 -10.95
C SER A 40 8.65 9.49 -11.59
N THR A 41 9.91 9.38 -11.17
CA THR A 41 10.89 8.38 -11.62
C THR A 41 11.22 7.35 -10.54
N HIS A 42 10.93 7.66 -9.29
CA HIS A 42 11.22 6.84 -8.12
C HIS A 42 9.99 6.73 -7.22
N CYS A 43 9.87 5.61 -6.52
CA CYS A 43 8.85 5.40 -5.52
C CYS A 43 9.01 6.39 -4.35
N GLU A 44 7.97 7.11 -4.00
CA GLU A 44 8.02 8.11 -2.91
C GLU A 44 8.15 7.48 -1.51
N LEU A 45 7.97 6.17 -1.36
CA LEU A 45 8.12 5.48 -0.08
C LEU A 45 9.45 4.77 0.07
N CYS A 46 9.87 3.97 -0.90
CA CYS A 46 11.11 3.19 -0.80
C CYS A 46 12.28 3.76 -1.61
N GLU A 47 12.05 4.88 -2.30
CA GLU A 47 13.04 5.62 -3.11
C GLU A 47 13.70 4.83 -4.24
N LYS A 48 13.21 3.61 -4.52
CA LYS A 48 13.70 2.80 -5.64
C LYS A 48 13.16 3.34 -6.98
N PRO A 49 13.96 3.31 -8.04
CA PRO A 49 13.48 3.65 -9.37
C PRO A 49 12.41 2.65 -9.81
N TYR A 50 11.42 3.13 -10.58
CA TYR A 50 10.43 2.24 -11.16
C TYR A 50 11.05 1.33 -12.22
N LYS A 51 10.67 0.06 -12.20
CA LYS A 51 11.12 -0.95 -13.17
C LYS A 51 10.51 -0.72 -14.56
N SER A 52 9.32 -0.18 -14.60
CA SER A 52 8.55 0.12 -15.81
C SER A 52 7.43 1.11 -15.51
N ASN A 53 6.72 1.59 -16.54
CA ASN A 53 5.49 2.38 -16.34
C ASN A 53 4.39 1.62 -15.59
N ASN A 54 4.39 0.28 -15.67
CA ASN A 54 3.41 -0.56 -14.96
C ASN A 54 3.71 -0.67 -13.47
N ASP A 55 4.95 -0.40 -13.07
CA ASP A 55 5.36 -0.40 -11.67
C ASP A 55 5.03 0.93 -10.95
N ARG A 56 4.65 1.97 -11.70
CA ARG A 56 4.28 3.27 -11.15
C ARG A 56 2.79 3.34 -10.87
N HIS A 57 2.43 3.46 -9.61
CA HIS A 57 1.05 3.47 -9.13
C HIS A 57 0.72 4.76 -8.39
N MET A 58 -0.48 5.26 -8.63
CA MET A 58 -1.09 6.29 -7.81
C MET A 58 -1.75 5.62 -6.61
N ASP A 59 -1.13 5.76 -5.44
CA ASP A 59 -1.66 5.26 -4.17
C ASP A 59 -2.75 6.21 -3.64
N HIS A 60 -3.82 5.64 -3.10
CA HIS A 60 -4.99 6.36 -2.61
C HIS A 60 -5.65 5.60 -1.46
N ILE A 61 -6.43 6.31 -0.66
CA ILE A 61 -7.27 5.72 0.38
C ILE A 61 -8.44 4.99 -0.29
N HIS A 62 -8.80 3.80 0.20
CA HIS A 62 -10.03 3.13 -0.21
C HIS A 62 -11.18 3.49 0.73
N CYS A 63 -12.33 3.88 0.15
CA CYS A 63 -13.57 4.07 0.88
C CYS A 63 -14.22 2.72 1.23
N ILE A 64 -15.23 2.75 2.12
CA ILE A 64 -15.94 1.54 2.62
C ILE A 64 -16.52 0.68 1.48
N ASP A 65 -16.94 1.30 0.39
CA ASP A 65 -17.48 0.65 -0.81
C ASP A 65 -16.40 0.19 -1.82
N ASN A 66 -15.12 0.19 -1.41
CA ASN A 66 -13.95 -0.05 -2.23
C ASN A 66 -13.72 0.96 -3.38
N LYS A 67 -14.44 2.07 -3.40
CA LYS A 67 -14.11 3.18 -4.29
C LYS A 67 -12.82 3.85 -3.85
N TRP A 68 -12.17 4.48 -4.81
CA TRP A 68 -11.01 5.29 -4.51
C TRP A 68 -11.42 6.53 -3.71
N GLY A 69 -10.57 6.95 -2.78
CA GLY A 69 -10.76 8.18 -2.02
C GLY A 69 -9.69 9.21 -2.37
N TRP A 70 -9.03 9.76 -1.35
CA TRP A 70 -7.99 10.78 -1.52
C TRP A 70 -6.67 10.18 -2.00
N PHE A 71 -5.99 10.92 -2.88
CA PHE A 71 -4.61 10.62 -3.28
C PHE A 71 -3.66 10.67 -2.08
N ARG A 72 -2.67 9.79 -2.06
CA ARG A 72 -1.60 9.76 -1.04
C ARG A 72 -0.22 10.00 -1.67
N ASN A 73 0.24 9.07 -2.49
CA ASN A 73 1.60 9.06 -3.02
C ASN A 73 1.66 8.43 -4.41
N VAL A 74 2.79 8.65 -5.10
CA VAL A 74 3.17 7.86 -6.27
C VAL A 74 4.18 6.81 -5.83
N VAL A 75 3.83 5.54 -5.98
CA VAL A 75 4.57 4.43 -5.38
C VAL A 75 4.81 3.29 -6.36
N CYS A 76 5.78 2.43 -6.06
CA CYS A 76 5.94 1.19 -6.81
C CYS A 76 4.86 0.16 -6.43
N SER A 77 4.67 -0.86 -7.27
CA SER A 77 3.69 -1.92 -7.05
C SER A 77 3.81 -2.56 -5.67
N SER A 78 5.04 -2.87 -5.25
CA SER A 78 5.29 -3.48 -3.94
C SER A 78 4.83 -2.59 -2.78
N CYS A 79 5.18 -1.30 -2.79
CA CYS A 79 4.74 -0.36 -1.75
C CYS A 79 3.22 -0.14 -1.77
N ASN A 80 2.61 -0.11 -2.97
CA ASN A 80 1.17 -0.02 -3.10
C ASN A 80 0.46 -1.22 -2.46
N HIS A 81 0.99 -2.43 -2.65
CA HIS A 81 0.46 -3.63 -1.97
C HIS A 81 0.64 -3.59 -0.45
N LEU A 82 1.78 -3.11 0.04
CA LEU A 82 2.03 -3.01 1.48
C LEU A 82 1.03 -2.08 2.19
N ARG A 83 0.61 -1.01 1.51
CA ARG A 83 -0.35 -0.03 2.03
C ARG A 83 -1.79 -0.28 1.60
N SER A 84 -2.08 -1.46 1.03
CA SER A 84 -3.44 -1.78 0.62
C SER A 84 -4.39 -1.82 1.82
N ASP A 85 -5.39 -0.97 1.81
CA ASP A 85 -6.50 -0.91 2.74
C ASP A 85 -7.78 -1.58 2.18
N ARG A 86 -7.64 -2.31 1.07
CA ARG A 86 -8.71 -3.14 0.51
C ARG A 86 -9.03 -4.30 1.43
N LYS A 87 -10.30 -4.67 1.47
CA LYS A 87 -10.74 -5.91 2.15
C LYS A 87 -10.00 -7.10 1.53
N MET A 88 -9.24 -7.82 2.34
CA MET A 88 -8.46 -8.97 1.88
C MET A 88 -9.36 -10.19 1.62
N ASN A 89 -8.83 -11.16 0.87
CA ASN A 89 -9.52 -12.41 0.57
C ASN A 89 -9.93 -13.16 1.85
N ALA A 90 -11.02 -13.92 1.76
CA ALA A 90 -11.61 -14.67 2.88
C ALA A 90 -10.62 -15.61 3.62
N ASN A 91 -9.56 -16.04 2.94
CA ASN A 91 -8.53 -16.92 3.52
C ASN A 91 -7.50 -16.17 4.39
N ASN A 92 -7.47 -14.84 4.34
CA ASN A 92 -6.61 -14.06 5.22
C ASN A 92 -7.39 -13.55 6.42
N THR A 93 -7.39 -14.31 7.49
CA THR A 93 -8.14 -14.01 8.72
C THR A 93 -7.58 -12.83 9.51
N SER A 94 -6.33 -12.42 9.25
CA SER A 94 -5.69 -11.30 9.94
C SER A 94 -5.92 -9.96 9.24
N GLY A 95 -6.26 -9.95 7.95
CA GLY A 95 -6.42 -8.73 7.16
C GLY A 95 -5.10 -8.06 6.73
N TYR A 96 -3.94 -8.63 7.05
CA TYR A 96 -2.65 -8.12 6.59
C TYR A 96 -1.61 -9.24 6.41
N VAL A 97 -0.85 -9.19 5.30
CA VAL A 97 0.18 -10.20 5.00
C VAL A 97 1.34 -10.13 6.00
N GLY A 98 1.63 -11.27 6.62
CA GLY A 98 2.67 -11.41 7.64
C GLY A 98 2.17 -11.22 9.08
N ILE A 99 0.91 -10.81 9.28
CA ILE A 99 0.30 -10.79 10.60
C ILE A 99 -0.63 -12.01 10.78
N SER A 100 -0.50 -12.70 11.90
CA SER A 100 -1.34 -13.82 12.28
C SER A 100 -1.75 -13.74 13.74
N LYS A 101 -2.93 -14.28 14.05
CA LYS A 101 -3.44 -14.41 15.43
C LYS A 101 -2.83 -15.65 16.08
N GLN A 102 -2.31 -15.49 17.25
CA GLN A 102 -1.78 -16.58 18.08
C GLN A 102 -2.62 -16.72 19.35
N LEU A 103 -3.11 -17.94 19.60
CA LEU A 103 -3.81 -18.22 20.85
C LEU A 103 -2.78 -18.45 21.97
N ASP A 104 -3.04 -17.85 23.14
CA ASP A 104 -2.20 -18.00 24.31
C ASP A 104 -3.05 -17.90 25.58
N LYS A 105 -3.14 -19.00 26.33
CA LYS A 105 -3.95 -19.08 27.54
C LYS A 105 -3.39 -18.24 28.70
N GLU A 106 -2.11 -17.92 28.66
CA GLU A 106 -1.46 -17.08 29.68
C GLU A 106 -1.63 -15.59 29.39
N CYS A 107 -1.97 -15.25 28.15
CA CYS A 107 -2.31 -13.88 27.77
C CYS A 107 -3.68 -13.48 28.35
N LYS A 108 -3.77 -12.31 28.97
CA LYS A 108 -5.01 -11.79 29.59
C LYS A 108 -6.22 -11.79 28.63
N LEU A 109 -6.00 -11.61 27.33
CA LEU A 109 -7.04 -11.64 26.30
C LEU A 109 -7.20 -13.03 25.65
N GLY A 110 -6.41 -14.03 26.05
CA GLY A 110 -6.41 -15.36 25.47
C GLY A 110 -5.75 -15.45 24.08
N PHE A 111 -5.26 -14.34 23.55
CA PHE A 111 -4.57 -14.28 22.27
C PHE A 111 -3.72 -13.02 22.14
N TYR A 112 -2.83 -13.03 21.14
CA TYR A 112 -2.09 -11.87 20.65
C TYR A 112 -1.84 -11.98 19.15
N TRP A 113 -1.42 -10.91 18.51
CA TRP A 113 -1.05 -10.85 17.12
C TRP A 113 0.46 -10.90 16.97
N ILE A 114 0.95 -11.57 15.93
CA ILE A 114 2.38 -11.68 15.60
C ILE A 114 2.60 -11.19 14.19
N PHE A 115 3.62 -10.33 14.02
CA PHE A 115 4.16 -9.96 12.73
C PHE A 115 5.41 -10.79 12.43
N ARG A 116 5.37 -11.53 11.31
CA ARG A 116 6.46 -12.37 10.81
C ARG A 116 6.84 -11.99 9.40
N VAL A 117 8.11 -12.21 9.08
CA VAL A 117 8.67 -12.08 7.72
C VAL A 117 9.48 -13.32 7.38
N THR A 118 9.59 -13.60 6.09
CA THR A 118 10.45 -14.68 5.59
C THR A 118 11.74 -14.08 5.05
N VAL A 119 12.86 -14.43 5.67
CA VAL A 119 14.19 -14.03 5.23
C VAL A 119 15.01 -15.28 4.98
N ASN A 120 15.60 -15.41 3.78
CA ASN A 120 16.39 -16.57 3.38
C ASN A 120 15.64 -17.91 3.61
N LYS A 121 14.38 -17.97 3.21
CA LYS A 121 13.47 -19.14 3.37
C LYS A 121 13.17 -19.53 4.84
N LYS A 122 13.49 -18.68 5.80
CA LYS A 122 13.16 -18.89 7.21
C LYS A 122 12.21 -17.83 7.73
N GLU A 123 11.17 -18.22 8.44
CA GLU A 123 10.30 -17.28 9.15
C GLU A 123 11.01 -16.67 10.35
N LYS A 124 10.85 -15.37 10.50
CA LYS A 124 11.35 -14.61 11.66
C LYS A 124 10.22 -13.77 12.23
N THR A 125 9.97 -13.92 13.53
CA THR A 125 9.07 -13.03 14.28
C THR A 125 9.77 -11.69 14.49
N ILE A 126 9.14 -10.61 14.08
CA ILE A 126 9.65 -9.26 14.22
C ILE A 126 9.05 -8.59 15.45
N LYS A 127 7.74 -8.71 15.63
CA LYS A 127 7.01 -8.10 16.73
C LYS A 127 5.72 -8.86 17.06
N SER A 128 5.27 -8.75 18.31
CA SER A 128 3.95 -9.20 18.74
C SER A 128 3.23 -8.08 19.50
N SER A 129 1.91 -8.08 19.47
CA SER A 129 1.07 -7.15 20.21
C SER A 129 -0.33 -7.71 20.40
N VAL A 130 -1.01 -7.32 21.48
CA VAL A 130 -2.45 -7.55 21.66
C VAL A 130 -3.28 -6.56 20.84
N ASP A 131 -2.71 -5.42 20.49
CA ASP A 131 -3.32 -4.39 19.64
C ASP A 131 -2.97 -4.67 18.18
N TYR A 132 -4.00 -5.00 17.38
CA TYR A 132 -3.86 -5.31 15.97
C TYR A 132 -3.50 -4.08 15.14
N ASP A 133 -4.15 -2.95 15.40
CA ASP A 133 -3.96 -1.73 14.60
C ASP A 133 -2.55 -1.18 14.79
N TYR A 134 -2.08 -1.15 16.04
CA TYR A 134 -0.68 -0.82 16.34
C TYR A 134 0.30 -1.75 15.62
N LEU A 135 0.05 -3.07 15.65
CA LEU A 135 0.95 -4.04 15.02
C LEU A 135 0.94 -3.91 13.49
N LYS A 136 -0.21 -3.60 12.90
CA LYS A 136 -0.35 -3.36 11.46
C LYS A 136 0.44 -2.14 11.01
N GLU A 137 0.30 -1.01 11.70
CA GLU A 137 1.07 0.21 11.42
C GLU A 137 2.57 -0.02 11.58
N PHE A 138 2.97 -0.71 12.64
CA PHE A 138 4.36 -1.12 12.84
C PHE A 138 4.87 -1.99 11.68
N ALA A 139 4.10 -2.98 11.23
CA ALA A 139 4.49 -3.88 10.15
C ALA A 139 4.65 -3.14 8.81
N ILE A 140 3.77 -2.18 8.51
CA ILE A 140 3.86 -1.31 7.33
C ILE A 140 5.17 -0.52 7.39
N GLN A 141 5.41 0.19 8.48
CA GLN A 141 6.60 1.03 8.63
C GLN A 141 7.88 0.20 8.59
N TRP A 142 7.90 -0.93 9.31
CA TRP A 142 9.06 -1.84 9.31
C TRP A 142 9.40 -2.33 7.88
N LYS A 143 8.41 -2.71 7.08
CA LYS A 143 8.62 -3.14 5.70
C LYS A 143 9.18 -2.03 4.81
N ILE A 144 8.70 -0.81 5.00
CA ILE A 144 9.22 0.38 4.29
C ILE A 144 10.68 0.61 4.66
N ASP A 145 11.00 0.70 5.95
CA ASP A 145 12.34 1.00 6.47
C ASP A 145 13.37 -0.06 6.05
N ASN A 146 12.95 -1.33 6.04
CA ASN A 146 13.81 -2.45 5.66
C ASN A 146 13.77 -2.77 4.16
N LYS A 147 13.06 -1.95 3.36
CA LYS A 147 12.86 -2.19 1.90
C LYS A 147 12.41 -3.62 1.60
N TYR A 148 11.60 -4.18 2.52
CA TYR A 148 11.11 -5.55 2.45
C TYR A 148 9.91 -5.61 1.50
N HIS A 149 10.08 -6.30 0.38
CA HIS A 149 9.05 -6.55 -0.60
C HIS A 149 8.82 -8.07 -0.72
N THR A 150 7.62 -8.48 -0.41
CA THR A 150 7.15 -9.85 -0.67
C THR A 150 6.74 -10.01 -2.12
#